data_c3c37c086d45bd3570e47e5bf8527b78
#
_entry.id   c3c37c086d45bd3570e47e5bf8527b78
#
_cell.length_a   1.000
_cell.length_b   1.000
_cell.length_c   1.000
_cell.angle_alpha   90.00
_cell.angle_beta   90.00
_cell.angle_gamma   90.00
#
_symmetry.space_group_name_H-M   'P 1'
#
loop_
_entity.id
_entity.type
_entity.pdbx_description
1 polymer ?
#
loop_
_entity_poly.entity_id
_entity_poly.type
_entity_poly.pdbx_seq_one_letter_code
_entity_poly.pdbx_strand_id
1 'polypeptide(L)'
;MIALFENCSVTSEAKKAPVKPLELTCSCERAYQIILKDVTDKGYYGLKTKKEFYEIYYWYVGFEISISLVQSTQGNKCFLNMMVYGEKKRGRTRKMLKQLLSYYSELLKDLRV
;
A
#
# COMPACT_ATOMS: atom_id res chain seq x y z
N MET A 1 5.79 -21.99 -11.71
CA MET A 1 6.24 -20.65 -12.01
C MET A 1 5.17 -19.60 -11.76
N ILE A 2 4.02 -19.80 -12.28
CA ILE A 2 2.91 -18.85 -12.16
C ILE A 2 2.42 -18.71 -10.73
N ALA A 3 2.63 -19.75 -9.93
CA ALA A 3 2.18 -19.75 -8.55
C ALA A 3 2.69 -18.56 -7.74
N LEU A 4 3.86 -18.02 -8.09
CA LEU A 4 4.41 -16.86 -7.40
C LEU A 4 3.49 -15.65 -7.49
N PHE A 5 2.80 -15.50 -8.62
CA PHE A 5 1.95 -14.33 -8.84
C PHE A 5 0.51 -14.57 -8.42
N GLU A 6 0.14 -15.82 -8.10
CA GLU A 6 -1.20 -16.12 -7.65
C GLU A 6 -1.44 -15.74 -6.21
N ASN A 7 -0.38 -15.69 -5.40
CA ASN A 7 -0.49 -15.35 -3.98
C ASN A 7 0.19 -14.03 -3.63
N CYS A 8 0.50 -13.21 -4.62
CA CYS A 8 1.10 -11.91 -4.43
C CYS A 8 0.54 -10.93 -5.46
N SER A 9 0.08 -9.78 -5.01
CA SER A 9 -0.41 -8.73 -5.90
C SER A 9 0.22 -7.40 -5.50
N VAL A 10 0.60 -6.60 -6.50
CA VAL A 10 1.26 -5.32 -6.28
C VAL A 10 0.62 -4.24 -7.13
N THR A 11 0.70 -3.00 -6.65
CA THR A 11 0.38 -1.85 -7.49
C THR A 11 1.59 -1.56 -8.38
N SER A 12 1.33 -0.99 -9.55
CA SER A 12 2.40 -0.63 -10.46
C SER A 12 1.97 0.55 -11.33
N GLU A 13 2.92 1.42 -11.64
CA GLU A 13 2.69 2.54 -12.55
C GLU A 13 2.75 2.10 -14.01
N ALA A 14 3.10 0.86 -14.29
CA ALA A 14 3.15 0.34 -15.64
C ALA A 14 1.80 0.54 -16.33
N LYS A 15 1.86 0.89 -17.62
CA LYS A 15 0.67 1.28 -18.37
C LYS A 15 -0.43 0.23 -18.32
N LYS A 16 -0.06 -1.06 -18.35
CA LYS A 16 -1.01 -2.17 -18.37
C LYS A 16 -1.22 -2.84 -17.02
N ALA A 17 -0.71 -2.24 -15.96
CA ALA A 17 -0.89 -2.83 -14.63
C ALA A 17 -2.37 -2.86 -14.26
N PRO A 18 -2.85 -3.98 -13.70
CA PRO A 18 -4.27 -4.09 -13.32
C PRO A 18 -4.64 -3.19 -12.15
N VAL A 19 -3.68 -2.85 -11.30
CA VAL A 19 -3.94 -1.99 -10.15
C VAL A 19 -2.84 -0.92 -10.08
N LYS A 20 -3.26 0.33 -10.07
CA LYS A 20 -2.33 1.45 -10.02
C LYS A 20 -2.12 1.93 -8.60
N PRO A 21 -0.96 2.55 -8.30
CA PRO A 21 -0.77 3.17 -6.99
C PRO A 21 -1.68 4.37 -6.82
N LEU A 22 -1.89 4.78 -5.57
CA LEU A 22 -2.62 6.01 -5.29
C LEU A 22 -1.70 7.20 -5.50
N GLU A 23 -2.20 8.22 -6.19
CA GLU A 23 -1.45 9.46 -6.38
C GLU A 23 -1.95 10.50 -5.40
N LEU A 24 -1.04 11.06 -4.59
CA LEU A 24 -1.37 12.00 -3.54
C LEU A 24 -0.70 13.33 -3.82
N THR A 25 -1.36 14.43 -3.44
CA THR A 25 -0.85 15.78 -3.66
C THR A 25 -0.16 16.33 -2.42
N CYS A 26 0.57 15.48 -1.72
CA CYS A 26 1.29 15.86 -0.50
C CYS A 26 2.67 15.23 -0.49
N SER A 27 3.47 15.61 0.50
CA SER A 27 4.78 14.98 0.68
C SER A 27 4.63 13.56 1.19
N CYS A 28 5.64 12.72 0.96
CA CYS A 28 5.65 11.38 1.50
C CYS A 28 5.66 11.41 3.02
N GLU A 29 6.32 12.41 3.61
CA GLU A 29 6.35 12.54 5.07
C GLU A 29 4.95 12.71 5.64
N ARG A 30 4.14 13.57 5.04
CA ARG A 30 2.78 13.81 5.54
C ARG A 30 1.90 12.56 5.39
N ALA A 31 1.96 11.93 4.22
CA ALA A 31 1.18 10.71 3.98
C ALA A 31 1.61 9.61 4.93
N TYR A 32 2.92 9.48 5.15
CA TYR A 32 3.47 8.48 6.05
C TYR A 32 2.94 8.66 7.48
N GLN A 33 2.93 9.90 7.98
CA GLN A 33 2.46 10.15 9.34
C GLN A 33 0.98 9.81 9.51
N ILE A 34 0.17 10.12 8.51
CA ILE A 34 -1.26 9.81 8.58
C ILE A 34 -1.49 8.30 8.59
N ILE A 35 -0.81 7.59 7.70
CA ILE A 35 -0.95 6.13 7.62
C ILE A 35 -0.41 5.47 8.87
N LEU A 36 0.74 5.93 9.35
CA LEU A 36 1.36 5.37 10.56
C LEU A 36 0.44 5.49 11.77
N LYS A 37 -0.19 6.66 11.92
CA LYS A 37 -1.14 6.84 13.02
C LYS A 37 -2.30 5.87 12.90
N ASP A 38 -2.83 5.71 11.70
CA ASP A 38 -3.97 4.81 11.49
C ASP A 38 -3.62 3.36 11.81
N VAL A 39 -2.51 2.85 11.30
CA VAL A 39 -2.13 1.45 11.54
C VAL A 39 -1.74 1.22 13.00
N THR A 40 -1.15 2.23 13.64
CA THR A 40 -0.80 2.15 15.05
C THR A 40 -2.06 2.09 15.91
N ASP A 41 -3.03 2.96 15.61
CA ASP A 41 -4.29 2.99 16.36
C ASP A 41 -5.06 1.69 16.21
N LYS A 42 -4.98 1.05 15.07
CA LYS A 42 -5.66 -0.23 14.83
C LYS A 42 -4.95 -1.42 15.45
N GLY A 43 -3.67 -1.26 15.82
CA GLY A 43 -2.91 -2.30 16.49
C GLY A 43 -2.72 -3.56 15.66
N TYR A 44 -2.47 -3.42 14.37
CA TYR A 44 -2.26 -4.59 13.50
C TYR A 44 -1.10 -5.45 13.97
N TYR A 45 -1.24 -6.75 13.79
CA TYR A 45 -0.21 -7.71 14.17
C TYR A 45 1.02 -7.55 13.29
N GLY A 46 2.19 -7.66 13.92
CA GLY A 46 3.47 -7.65 13.18
C GLY A 46 3.83 -6.32 12.57
N LEU A 47 3.30 -5.21 13.11
CA LEU A 47 3.58 -3.89 12.58
C LEU A 47 5.08 -3.59 12.65
N LYS A 48 5.66 -3.25 11.50
CA LYS A 48 7.06 -2.84 11.35
C LYS A 48 7.12 -1.63 10.44
N THR A 49 8.06 -0.75 10.70
CA THR A 49 8.23 0.45 9.88
C THR A 49 9.69 0.67 9.52
N LYS A 50 9.92 1.28 8.37
CA LYS A 50 11.24 1.77 7.96
C LYS A 50 11.05 3.20 7.48
N LYS A 51 11.18 4.14 8.40
CA LYS A 51 10.89 5.53 8.12
C LYS A 51 11.76 6.11 7.01
N GLU A 52 13.03 5.71 6.94
CA GLU A 52 13.93 6.24 5.93
C GLU A 52 13.49 5.93 4.49
N PHE A 53 12.66 4.91 4.34
CA PHE A 53 12.11 4.54 3.04
C PHE A 53 10.61 4.73 2.97
N TYR A 54 10.00 5.29 4.02
CA TYR A 54 8.54 5.46 4.13
C TYR A 54 7.81 4.15 3.89
N GLU A 55 8.27 3.08 4.55
CA GLU A 55 7.69 1.75 4.42
C GLU A 55 7.02 1.31 5.70
N ILE A 56 5.85 0.66 5.56
CA ILE A 56 5.06 0.15 6.67
C ILE A 56 4.63 -1.26 6.31
N TYR A 57 4.81 -2.19 7.25
CA TYR A 57 4.46 -3.60 7.06
C TYR A 57 3.57 -4.07 8.20
N TYR A 58 2.56 -4.88 7.89
CA TYR A 58 1.72 -5.47 8.94
C TYR A 58 0.97 -6.68 8.38
N TRP A 59 0.37 -7.45 9.27
CA TRP A 59 -0.49 -8.56 8.91
C TRP A 59 -1.94 -8.16 9.04
N TYR A 60 -2.76 -8.55 8.08
CA TYR A 60 -4.19 -8.26 8.10
C TYR A 60 -4.95 -9.44 7.52
N VAL A 61 -5.76 -10.10 8.36
CA VAL A 61 -6.64 -11.22 7.97
C VAL A 61 -5.87 -12.32 7.22
N GLY A 62 -4.66 -12.63 7.70
CA GLY A 62 -3.84 -13.67 7.08
C GLY A 62 -3.04 -13.23 5.87
N PHE A 63 -3.10 -11.95 5.51
CA PHE A 63 -2.28 -11.39 4.44
C PHE A 63 -1.16 -10.54 5.01
N GLU A 64 -0.01 -10.62 4.37
CA GLU A 64 1.10 -9.73 4.70
C GLU A 64 1.00 -8.50 3.82
N ILE A 65 0.92 -7.34 4.45
CA ILE A 65 0.72 -6.08 3.75
C ILE A 65 1.99 -5.27 3.80
N SER A 66 2.36 -4.69 2.66
CA SER A 66 3.52 -3.82 2.55
C SER A 66 3.09 -2.54 1.86
N ILE A 67 3.33 -1.40 2.52
CA ILE A 67 3.04 -0.07 1.97
C ILE A 67 4.35 0.66 1.80
N SER A 68 4.52 1.30 0.65
CA SER A 68 5.71 2.06 0.34
C SER A 68 5.29 3.38 -0.30
N LEU A 69 5.83 4.48 0.21
CA LEU A 69 5.52 5.80 -0.33
C LEU A 69 6.73 6.30 -1.12
N VAL A 70 6.47 6.70 -2.35
CA VAL A 70 7.53 7.11 -3.26
C VAL A 70 7.28 8.53 -3.74
N GLN A 71 8.29 9.39 -3.58
CA GLN A 71 8.20 10.78 -4.00
C GLN A 71 8.31 10.86 -5.52
N SER A 72 7.39 11.60 -6.13
CA SER A 72 7.43 11.84 -7.57
C SER A 72 8.61 12.75 -7.92
N THR A 73 9.17 12.57 -9.11
CA THR A 73 10.21 13.45 -9.61
C THR A 73 9.64 14.78 -10.07
N GLN A 74 8.33 14.88 -10.20
CA GLN A 74 7.66 16.09 -10.66
C GLN A 74 6.82 16.72 -9.56
N GLY A 75 7.41 17.60 -8.78
CA GLY A 75 6.69 18.39 -7.81
C GLY A 75 6.36 17.67 -6.52
N ASN A 76 5.25 18.07 -5.89
CA ASN A 76 4.88 17.64 -4.55
C ASN A 76 3.90 16.46 -4.56
N LYS A 77 4.14 15.49 -5.40
CA LYS A 77 3.28 14.31 -5.46
C LYS A 77 3.94 13.13 -4.79
N CYS A 78 3.12 12.32 -4.16
CA CYS A 78 3.56 11.10 -3.50
C CYS A 78 2.72 9.95 -4.04
N PHE A 79 3.37 8.82 -4.34
CA PHE A 79 2.65 7.62 -4.78
C PHE A 79 2.64 6.61 -3.65
N LEU A 80 1.46 6.13 -3.33
CA LEU A 80 1.32 5.04 -2.37
C LEU A 80 1.29 3.73 -3.14
N ASN A 81 2.34 2.95 -2.98
CA ASN A 81 2.43 1.61 -3.55
C ASN A 81 2.12 0.59 -2.47
N MET A 82 1.54 -0.53 -2.87
CA MET A 82 1.16 -1.57 -1.93
C MET A 82 1.39 -2.93 -2.52
N MET A 83 1.83 -3.85 -1.67
CA MET A 83 1.93 -5.26 -2.00
C MET A 83 1.13 -6.06 -0.99
N VAL A 84 0.39 -7.05 -1.47
CA VAL A 84 -0.37 -7.96 -0.63
C VAL A 84 0.09 -9.38 -0.95
N TYR A 85 0.56 -10.08 0.08
CA TYR A 85 1.03 -11.45 -0.06
C TYR A 85 0.25 -12.35 0.89
N GLY A 86 -0.19 -13.51 0.39
CA GLY A 86 -0.87 -14.49 1.22
C GLY A 86 -0.44 -15.88 0.80
N GLU A 87 0.39 -16.56 1.62
CA GLU A 87 1.01 -17.81 1.26
C GLU A 87 0.02 -18.88 0.77
N LYS A 88 -1.15 -18.95 1.41
CA LYS A 88 -2.17 -19.94 1.05
C LYS A 88 -3.44 -19.27 0.53
N LYS A 89 -3.31 -18.08 -0.04
CA LYS A 89 -4.46 -17.27 -0.46
C LYS A 89 -4.48 -17.06 -1.97
N ARG A 90 -4.27 -18.13 -2.73
CA ARG A 90 -4.22 -18.04 -4.20
C ARG A 90 -5.46 -17.36 -4.75
N GLY A 91 -5.23 -16.41 -5.66
CA GLY A 91 -6.29 -15.71 -6.32
C GLY A 91 -7.04 -14.68 -5.49
N ARG A 92 -6.68 -14.52 -4.21
CA ARG A 92 -7.38 -13.58 -3.31
C ARG A 92 -6.61 -12.30 -3.07
N THR A 93 -5.31 -12.28 -3.39
CA THR A 93 -4.48 -11.12 -3.07
C THR A 93 -4.89 -9.87 -3.83
N ARG A 94 -5.34 -10.01 -5.09
CA ARG A 94 -5.78 -8.85 -5.87
C ARG A 94 -7.03 -8.21 -5.26
N LYS A 95 -7.97 -9.03 -4.82
CA LYS A 95 -9.18 -8.52 -4.19
C LYS A 95 -8.84 -7.77 -2.91
N MET A 96 -7.96 -8.35 -2.10
CA MET A 96 -7.51 -7.69 -0.86
C MET A 96 -6.75 -6.41 -1.16
N LEU A 97 -5.89 -6.42 -2.19
CA LEU A 97 -5.15 -5.23 -2.60
C LEU A 97 -6.11 -4.09 -2.97
N LYS A 98 -7.11 -4.38 -3.78
CA LYS A 98 -8.09 -3.37 -4.18
C LYS A 98 -8.90 -2.88 -2.99
N GLN A 99 -9.26 -3.77 -2.09
CA GLN A 99 -10.02 -3.43 -0.90
C GLN A 99 -9.24 -2.49 0.01
N LEU A 100 -7.96 -2.79 0.24
CA LEU A 100 -7.12 -1.94 1.09
C LEU A 100 -6.80 -0.60 0.42
N LEU A 101 -6.57 -0.61 -0.90
CA LEU A 101 -6.37 0.65 -1.60
C LEU A 101 -7.60 1.54 -1.50
N SER A 102 -8.79 0.95 -1.59
CA SER A 102 -10.03 1.70 -1.41
C SER A 102 -10.09 2.31 -0.01
N TYR A 103 -9.68 1.53 1.00
CA TYR A 103 -9.64 2.03 2.36
C TYR A 103 -8.70 3.23 2.50
N TYR A 104 -7.48 3.11 1.97
CA TYR A 104 -6.52 4.21 2.07
C TYR A 104 -6.90 5.38 1.18
N SER A 105 -7.55 5.11 0.06
CA SER A 105 -8.08 6.17 -0.80
C SER A 105 -9.08 7.02 -0.03
N GLU A 106 -9.92 6.40 0.80
CA GLU A 106 -10.88 7.14 1.61
C GLU A 106 -10.20 7.84 2.77
N LEU A 107 -9.26 7.17 3.42
CA LEU A 107 -8.50 7.75 4.54
C LEU A 107 -7.76 9.02 4.11
N LEU A 108 -7.21 9.00 2.90
CA LEU A 108 -6.38 10.08 2.37
C LEU A 108 -7.13 10.93 1.34
N LYS A 109 -8.45 10.91 1.36
CA LYS A 109 -9.25 11.54 0.30
C LYS A 109 -8.95 13.02 0.08
N ASP A 110 -8.60 13.74 1.13
CA ASP A 110 -8.31 15.17 1.02
C ASP A 110 -6.93 15.44 0.41
N LEU A 111 -6.13 14.41 0.23
CA LEU A 111 -4.77 14.51 -0.30
C LEU A 111 -4.62 13.83 -1.67
N ARG A 112 -5.70 13.28 -2.22
CA ARG A 112 -5.62 12.62 -3.52
C ARG A 112 -5.66 13.61 -4.67
N VAL A 113 -5.07 13.20 -5.76
CA VAL A 113 -5.17 13.94 -7.03
C VAL A 113 -6.56 13.79 -7.61
#